data_af30b2666f6c9f63b0a0d2504c904559
#
_entry.id   af30b2666f6c9f63b0a0d2504c904559
#
_cell.length_a   1.000
_cell.length_b   1.000
_cell.length_c   1.000
_cell.angle_alpha   90.00
_cell.angle_beta   90.00
_cell.angle_gamma   90.00
#
_symmetry.space_group_name_H-M   'P 1'
#
loop_
_entity.id
_entity.type
_entity.pdbx_description
1 polymer ?
#
loop_
_entity_poly.entity_id
_entity_poly.type
_entity_poly.pdbx_seq_one_letter_code
_entity_poly.pdbx_strand_id
1 'polypeptide(L)'
;MNRLLLVIDVQNDFINEHTKNTLTKIKELVDSNKYDLTAFTRFINDENSIWYKKLNYKGCITKEGQSIAIDTKNNKVFDKTVYTAVNDALKNYIRENNISEIYLCGFDTDACIQKTAIDLFEQNYDVYVLKDYCMSHAGKEIHDFYIDNLARLIGNDRII
;
A
#
# COMPACT_ATOMS: atom_id res chain seq x y z
N MET A 1 -0.88 6.53 22.03
CA MET A 1 -1.48 5.94 20.81
C MET A 1 -0.62 6.37 19.64
N ASN A 2 -0.25 5.43 18.77
CA ASN A 2 0.72 5.65 17.70
C ASN A 2 0.02 5.75 16.33
N ARG A 3 0.61 6.54 15.42
CA ARG A 3 0.21 6.69 14.02
C ARG A 3 1.14 5.84 13.16
N LEU A 4 0.58 4.96 12.35
CA LEU A 4 1.32 4.11 11.41
C LEU A 4 1.26 4.68 9.99
N LEU A 5 2.41 4.89 9.35
CA LEU A 5 2.51 4.97 7.90
C LEU A 5 2.67 3.55 7.34
N LEU A 6 1.68 3.07 6.61
CA LEU A 6 1.75 1.78 5.92
C LEU A 6 1.98 2.01 4.43
N VAL A 7 3.19 1.68 3.98
CA VAL A 7 3.65 1.84 2.59
C VAL A 7 3.33 0.57 1.83
N ILE A 8 2.36 0.65 0.92
CA ILE A 8 1.79 -0.49 0.22
C ILE A 8 2.53 -0.74 -1.10
N ASP A 9 3.17 -1.88 -1.21
CA ASP A 9 3.70 -2.49 -2.45
C ASP A 9 4.49 -1.53 -3.36
N VAL A 10 5.34 -0.70 -2.76
CA VAL A 10 6.23 0.20 -3.50
C VAL A 10 7.43 -0.62 -4.01
N GLN A 11 7.18 -1.47 -5.03
CA GLN A 11 8.09 -2.48 -5.55
C GLN A 11 8.53 -2.16 -6.97
N ASN A 12 9.69 -2.68 -7.39
CA ASN A 12 10.29 -2.36 -8.68
C ASN A 12 9.34 -2.62 -9.86
N ASP A 13 8.60 -3.74 -9.86
CA ASP A 13 7.68 -4.08 -10.96
C ASP A 13 6.44 -3.17 -11.05
N PHE A 14 6.17 -2.35 -10.03
CA PHE A 14 5.12 -1.34 -10.07
C PHE A 14 5.62 0.05 -10.46
N ILE A 15 6.92 0.21 -10.73
CA ILE A 15 7.49 1.50 -11.12
C ILE A 15 7.47 1.65 -12.64
N ASN A 16 6.77 2.68 -13.12
CA ASN A 16 6.70 3.05 -14.53
C ASN A 16 6.60 4.58 -14.68
N GLU A 17 6.28 5.05 -15.87
CA GLU A 17 6.12 6.48 -16.18
C GLU A 17 5.04 7.18 -15.32
N HIS A 18 4.01 6.45 -14.88
CA HIS A 18 2.93 7.00 -14.05
C HIS A 18 3.32 7.07 -12.58
N THR A 19 4.04 6.07 -12.07
CA THR A 19 4.32 5.93 -10.62
C THR A 19 5.64 6.54 -10.15
N LYS A 20 6.60 6.76 -11.05
CA LYS A 20 7.96 7.24 -10.70
C LYS A 20 7.98 8.56 -9.91
N ASN A 21 7.07 9.49 -10.22
CA ASN A 21 7.02 10.77 -9.51
C ASN A 21 6.45 10.60 -8.09
N THR A 22 5.46 9.73 -7.94
CA THR A 22 4.88 9.38 -6.64
C THR A 22 5.89 8.60 -5.78
N LEU A 23 6.72 7.75 -6.38
CA LEU A 23 7.83 7.08 -5.69
C LEU A 23 8.74 8.09 -4.98
N THR A 24 9.12 9.18 -5.65
CA THR A 24 9.95 10.24 -5.06
C THR A 24 9.28 10.87 -3.85
N LYS A 25 7.99 11.20 -3.96
CA LYS A 25 7.20 11.75 -2.83
C LYS A 25 7.11 10.78 -1.66
N ILE A 26 6.87 9.49 -1.92
CA ILE A 26 6.80 8.46 -0.87
C ILE A 26 8.15 8.36 -0.16
N LYS A 27 9.26 8.37 -0.90
CA LYS A 27 10.60 8.35 -0.30
C LYS A 27 10.80 9.55 0.62
N GLU A 28 10.47 10.76 0.20
CA GLU A 28 10.55 11.98 1.01
C GLU A 28 9.66 11.88 2.27
N LEU A 29 8.44 11.32 2.14
CA LEU A 29 7.53 11.11 3.25
C LEU A 29 8.12 10.14 4.29
N VAL A 30 8.68 9.01 3.85
CA VAL A 30 9.35 8.04 4.72
C VAL A 30 10.56 8.67 5.41
N ASP A 31 11.35 9.47 4.68
CA ASP A 31 12.53 10.16 5.20
C ASP A 31 12.18 11.26 6.21
N SER A 32 10.98 11.82 6.14
CA SER A 32 10.53 12.90 7.04
C SER A 32 10.32 12.47 8.49
N ASN A 33 10.17 11.17 8.76
CA ASN A 33 9.85 10.60 10.08
C ASN A 33 8.63 11.26 10.76
N LYS A 34 7.62 11.64 9.94
CA LYS A 34 6.41 12.35 10.42
C LYS A 34 5.48 11.46 11.24
N TYR A 35 5.55 10.15 11.05
CA TYR A 35 4.72 9.15 11.72
C TYR A 35 5.49 8.45 12.83
N ASP A 36 4.78 7.96 13.83
CA ASP A 36 5.41 7.32 15.00
C ASP A 36 6.03 5.96 14.61
N LEU A 37 5.41 5.28 13.66
CA LEU A 37 5.86 4.02 13.08
C LEU A 37 5.71 4.03 11.55
N THR A 38 6.60 3.34 10.87
CA THR A 38 6.51 3.06 9.44
C THR A 38 6.61 1.55 9.22
N ALA A 39 5.77 1.01 8.35
CA ALA A 39 5.87 -0.38 7.91
C ALA A 39 5.58 -0.47 6.41
N PHE A 40 6.03 -1.55 5.81
CA PHE A 40 5.93 -1.79 4.37
C PHE A 40 5.17 -3.09 4.12
N THR A 41 4.49 -3.14 2.98
CA THR A 41 4.03 -4.41 2.43
C THR A 41 4.80 -4.75 1.16
N ARG A 42 4.89 -6.04 0.87
CA ARG A 42 5.51 -6.56 -0.34
C ARG A 42 4.65 -7.68 -0.91
N PHE A 43 4.15 -7.47 -2.13
CA PHE A 43 3.41 -8.49 -2.85
C PHE A 43 4.39 -9.51 -3.46
N ILE A 44 4.14 -10.78 -3.16
CA ILE A 44 4.91 -11.92 -3.67
C ILE A 44 4.04 -12.68 -4.67
N ASN A 45 4.54 -12.85 -5.88
CA ASN A 45 3.91 -13.63 -6.93
C ASN A 45 4.81 -14.82 -7.31
N ASP A 46 4.22 -15.86 -7.85
CA ASP A 46 4.89 -17.00 -8.45
C ASP A 46 4.04 -17.65 -9.55
N GLU A 47 4.63 -18.58 -10.29
CA GLU A 47 3.95 -19.28 -11.40
C GLU A 47 2.77 -20.16 -10.94
N ASN A 48 2.66 -20.47 -9.66
CA ASN A 48 1.56 -21.23 -9.08
C ASN A 48 0.40 -20.37 -8.58
N SER A 49 0.60 -19.05 -8.51
CA SER A 49 -0.40 -18.11 -8.01
C SER A 49 -1.66 -18.06 -8.88
N ILE A 50 -2.75 -17.57 -8.28
CA ILE A 50 -3.99 -17.28 -9.03
C ILE A 50 -3.79 -16.16 -10.05
N TRP A 51 -2.91 -15.20 -9.75
CA TRP A 51 -2.57 -14.08 -10.60
C TRP A 51 -1.91 -14.54 -11.91
N TYR A 52 -0.93 -15.43 -11.79
CA TYR A 52 -0.27 -16.01 -12.96
C TYR A 52 -1.23 -16.92 -13.73
N LYS A 53 -1.88 -17.87 -13.05
CA LYS A 53 -2.71 -18.89 -13.71
C LYS A 53 -3.98 -18.34 -14.34
N LYS A 54 -4.64 -17.37 -13.70
CA LYS A 54 -5.94 -16.85 -14.16
C LYS A 54 -5.84 -15.56 -14.97
N LEU A 55 -4.86 -14.72 -14.66
CA LEU A 55 -4.70 -13.41 -15.28
C LEU A 55 -3.46 -13.31 -16.17
N ASN A 56 -2.62 -14.35 -16.23
CA ASN A 56 -1.30 -14.31 -16.88
C ASN A 56 -0.45 -13.11 -16.40
N TYR A 57 -0.65 -12.71 -15.14
CA TYR A 57 0.09 -11.60 -14.55
C TYR A 57 1.46 -12.09 -14.09
N LYS A 58 2.51 -11.46 -14.60
CA LYS A 58 3.90 -11.85 -14.39
C LYS A 58 4.69 -10.89 -13.51
N GLY A 59 4.07 -9.80 -13.05
CA GLY A 59 4.72 -8.86 -12.12
C GLY A 59 5.04 -9.51 -10.79
N CYS A 60 6.13 -9.08 -10.17
CA CYS A 60 6.59 -9.54 -8.86
C CYS A 60 6.87 -11.05 -8.76
N ILE A 61 7.26 -11.71 -9.87
CA ILE A 61 7.73 -13.10 -9.86
C ILE A 61 9.22 -13.18 -9.51
N THR A 62 10.03 -12.26 -10.05
CA THR A 62 11.46 -12.24 -9.80
C THR A 62 11.79 -11.57 -8.46
N LYS A 63 12.91 -11.92 -7.86
CA LYS A 63 13.40 -11.26 -6.63
C LYS A 63 13.62 -9.76 -6.85
N GLU A 64 14.11 -9.36 -8.03
CA GLU A 64 14.31 -7.96 -8.39
C GLU A 64 12.97 -7.22 -8.48
N GLY A 65 11.98 -7.77 -9.18
CA GLY A 65 10.64 -7.20 -9.30
C GLY A 65 9.91 -7.09 -7.96
N GLN A 66 10.10 -8.07 -7.07
CA GLN A 66 9.55 -8.08 -5.71
C GLN A 66 10.23 -7.05 -4.78
N SER A 67 11.46 -6.64 -5.07
CA SER A 67 12.20 -5.74 -4.18
C SER A 67 11.49 -4.42 -3.99
N ILE A 68 11.45 -3.93 -2.74
CA ILE A 68 10.94 -2.60 -2.42
C ILE A 68 11.89 -1.57 -3.02
N ALA A 69 11.34 -0.60 -3.75
CA ALA A 69 12.09 0.37 -4.55
C ALA A 69 12.72 1.52 -3.74
N ILE A 70 12.46 1.57 -2.45
CA ILE A 70 13.04 2.54 -1.51
C ILE A 70 13.66 1.84 -0.31
N ASP A 71 14.58 2.51 0.38
CA ASP A 71 15.18 1.98 1.61
C ASP A 71 14.11 1.86 2.70
N THR A 72 13.92 0.66 3.23
CA THR A 72 12.98 0.40 4.31
C THR A 72 13.50 0.85 5.68
N LYS A 73 14.76 1.24 5.80
CA LYS A 73 15.40 1.68 7.05
C LYS A 73 15.20 0.69 8.21
N ASN A 74 15.24 -0.60 7.89
CA ASN A 74 14.98 -1.70 8.83
C ASN A 74 13.55 -1.69 9.45
N ASN A 75 12.62 -0.92 8.90
CA ASN A 75 11.22 -0.99 9.30
C ASN A 75 10.61 -2.35 8.93
N LYS A 76 9.53 -2.69 9.60
CA LYS A 76 8.82 -3.96 9.38
C LYS A 76 8.31 -4.08 7.94
N VAL A 77 8.54 -5.23 7.33
CA VAL A 77 7.99 -5.59 6.02
C VAL A 77 7.05 -6.77 6.19
N PHE A 78 5.84 -6.66 5.63
CA PHE A 78 4.84 -7.71 5.60
C PHE A 78 4.72 -8.27 4.18
N ASP A 79 5.08 -9.51 3.98
CA ASP A 79 4.85 -10.20 2.71
C ASP A 79 3.38 -10.63 2.59
N LYS A 80 2.83 -10.49 1.40
CA LYS A 80 1.45 -10.88 1.09
C LYS A 80 1.34 -11.45 -0.32
N THR A 81 0.33 -12.29 -0.54
CA THR A 81 0.06 -12.94 -1.83
C THR A 81 -1.32 -12.58 -2.39
N VAL A 82 -1.99 -11.60 -1.78
CA VAL A 82 -3.32 -11.09 -2.15
C VAL A 82 -3.31 -9.58 -2.18
N TYR A 83 -4.39 -8.95 -2.67
CA TYR A 83 -4.47 -7.48 -2.73
C TYR A 83 -4.39 -6.83 -1.35
N THR A 84 -5.16 -7.32 -0.39
CA THR A 84 -5.20 -6.72 0.95
C THR A 84 -3.91 -6.95 1.72
N ALA A 85 -3.50 -5.94 2.49
CA ALA A 85 -2.45 -6.09 3.51
C ALA A 85 -2.99 -6.62 4.84
N VAL A 86 -4.33 -6.67 5.00
CA VAL A 86 -4.96 -7.03 6.28
C VAL A 86 -4.90 -8.53 6.49
N ASN A 87 -3.97 -8.93 7.35
CA ASN A 87 -3.78 -10.31 7.80
C ASN A 87 -3.47 -10.32 9.29
N ASP A 88 -3.34 -11.50 9.88
CA ASP A 88 -3.09 -11.62 11.31
C ASP A 88 -1.75 -11.00 11.75
N ALA A 89 -0.73 -11.04 10.90
CA ALA A 89 0.57 -10.42 11.21
C ALA A 89 0.45 -8.90 11.33
N LEU A 90 -0.25 -8.22 10.40
CA LEU A 90 -0.50 -6.79 10.47
C LEU A 90 -1.40 -6.44 11.67
N LYS A 91 -2.48 -7.19 11.90
CA LYS A 91 -3.39 -6.96 13.04
C LYS A 91 -2.66 -7.10 14.39
N ASN A 92 -1.80 -8.10 14.51
CA ASN A 92 -0.97 -8.26 15.71
C ASN A 92 -0.01 -7.08 15.90
N TYR A 93 0.65 -6.65 14.83
CA TYR A 93 1.56 -5.50 14.86
C TYR A 93 0.84 -4.21 15.29
N ILE A 94 -0.37 -3.97 14.76
CA ILE A 94 -1.22 -2.82 15.15
C ILE A 94 -1.50 -2.86 16.66
N ARG A 95 -1.92 -4.02 17.16
CA ARG A 95 -2.27 -4.19 18.58
C ARG A 95 -1.04 -4.04 19.49
N GLU A 96 0.06 -4.72 19.17
CA GLU A 96 1.28 -4.74 19.98
C GLU A 96 1.95 -3.36 20.09
N ASN A 97 1.79 -2.54 19.06
CA ASN A 97 2.36 -1.19 19.01
C ASN A 97 1.36 -0.08 19.39
N ASN A 98 0.17 -0.42 19.89
CA ASN A 98 -0.87 0.55 20.27
C ASN A 98 -1.18 1.57 19.15
N ILE A 99 -1.27 1.10 17.90
CA ILE A 99 -1.56 1.93 16.74
C ILE A 99 -3.03 2.29 16.76
N SER A 100 -3.35 3.58 16.68
CA SER A 100 -4.72 4.11 16.65
C SER A 100 -5.14 4.59 15.28
N GLU A 101 -4.20 5.06 14.47
CA GLU A 101 -4.47 5.61 13.15
C GLU A 101 -3.51 5.00 12.13
N ILE A 102 -4.02 4.65 10.94
CA ILE A 102 -3.26 4.03 9.87
C ILE A 102 -3.35 4.90 8.63
N TYR A 103 -2.21 5.34 8.12
CA TYR A 103 -2.08 6.18 6.94
C TYR A 103 -1.50 5.37 5.80
N LEU A 104 -2.26 5.21 4.72
CA LEU A 104 -1.88 4.41 3.56
C LEU A 104 -1.26 5.28 2.47
N CYS A 105 -0.15 4.84 1.92
CA CYS A 105 0.45 5.34 0.69
C CYS A 105 1.01 4.19 -0.14
N GLY A 106 1.29 4.41 -1.40
CA GLY A 106 1.89 3.39 -2.28
C GLY A 106 1.09 3.05 -3.51
N PHE A 107 1.19 1.80 -3.95
CA PHE A 107 0.66 1.30 -5.22
C PHE A 107 -0.16 0.00 -5.04
N ASP A 108 -1.13 -0.32 -5.88
CA ASP A 108 -1.85 0.61 -6.77
C ASP A 108 -3.11 1.12 -6.09
N THR A 109 -3.52 2.34 -6.40
CA THR A 109 -4.73 2.94 -5.84
C THR A 109 -5.97 2.09 -6.10
N ASP A 110 -6.10 1.53 -7.30
CA ASP A 110 -7.22 0.72 -7.79
C ASP A 110 -7.20 -0.75 -7.35
N ALA A 111 -6.16 -1.18 -6.65
CA ALA A 111 -5.98 -2.57 -6.24
C ALA A 111 -5.62 -2.69 -4.75
N CYS A 112 -4.32 -2.73 -4.43
CA CYS A 112 -3.85 -3.03 -3.07
C CYS A 112 -4.21 -1.93 -2.07
N ILE A 113 -4.15 -0.64 -2.46
CA ILE A 113 -4.58 0.49 -1.62
C ILE A 113 -6.08 0.39 -1.34
N GLN A 114 -6.90 0.29 -2.39
CA GLN A 114 -8.36 0.23 -2.25
C GLN A 114 -8.79 -0.93 -1.36
N LYS A 115 -8.31 -2.13 -1.67
CA LYS A 115 -8.70 -3.33 -0.92
C LYS A 115 -8.27 -3.25 0.54
N THR A 116 -7.06 -2.78 0.82
CA THR A 116 -6.56 -2.61 2.19
C THR A 116 -7.35 -1.54 2.95
N ALA A 117 -7.65 -0.39 2.32
CA ALA A 117 -8.41 0.68 2.94
C ALA A 117 -9.82 0.23 3.34
N ILE A 118 -10.52 -0.46 2.44
CA ILE A 118 -11.86 -0.98 2.69
C ILE A 118 -11.82 -2.03 3.82
N ASP A 119 -10.90 -2.98 3.78
CA ASP A 119 -10.81 -4.03 4.79
C ASP A 119 -10.48 -3.48 6.19
N LEU A 120 -9.61 -2.46 6.28
CA LEU A 120 -9.33 -1.78 7.54
C LEU A 120 -10.55 -1.02 8.05
N PHE A 121 -11.23 -0.29 7.17
CA PHE A 121 -12.44 0.47 7.50
C PHE A 121 -13.56 -0.45 8.03
N GLU A 122 -13.84 -1.56 7.33
CA GLU A 122 -14.86 -2.54 7.73
C GLU A 122 -14.53 -3.26 9.05
N GLN A 123 -13.26 -3.33 9.43
CA GLN A 123 -12.81 -3.86 10.73
C GLN A 123 -12.67 -2.77 11.80
N ASN A 124 -13.23 -1.58 11.55
CA ASN A 124 -13.31 -0.46 12.50
C ASN A 124 -11.94 0.13 12.90
N TYR A 125 -10.97 0.11 11.98
CA TYR A 125 -9.73 0.85 12.15
C TYR A 125 -9.88 2.30 11.65
N ASP A 126 -9.20 3.24 12.29
CA ASP A 126 -9.07 4.60 11.79
C ASP A 126 -8.02 4.64 10.66
N VAL A 127 -8.50 4.47 9.44
CA VAL A 127 -7.68 4.44 8.22
C VAL A 127 -7.83 5.71 7.42
N TYR A 128 -6.71 6.21 6.90
CA TYR A 128 -6.62 7.39 6.03
C TYR A 128 -5.81 7.05 4.78
N VAL A 129 -6.23 7.54 3.62
CA VAL A 129 -5.51 7.39 2.35
C VAL A 129 -4.87 8.70 1.97
N LEU A 130 -3.54 8.70 1.85
CA LEU A 130 -2.73 9.84 1.45
C LEU A 130 -2.76 9.94 -0.08
N LYS A 131 -3.76 10.60 -0.65
CA LYS A 131 -4.03 10.60 -2.10
C LYS A 131 -2.84 11.04 -2.95
N ASP A 132 -2.09 12.07 -2.50
CA ASP A 132 -0.93 12.60 -3.24
C ASP A 132 0.32 11.69 -3.15
N TYR A 133 0.25 10.66 -2.31
CA TYR A 133 1.27 9.62 -2.11
C TYR A 133 0.81 8.24 -2.57
N CYS A 134 -0.29 8.18 -3.32
CA CYS A 134 -0.77 6.99 -4.00
C CYS A 134 -0.78 7.20 -5.51
N MET A 135 -0.67 6.12 -6.28
CA MET A 135 -0.83 6.15 -7.73
C MET A 135 -1.19 4.75 -8.23
N SER A 136 -1.83 4.69 -9.39
CA SER A 136 -1.99 3.45 -10.15
C SER A 136 -0.93 3.36 -11.24
N HIS A 137 -0.32 2.19 -11.42
CA HIS A 137 0.56 1.97 -12.57
C HIS A 137 -0.20 1.96 -13.90
N ALA A 138 -1.54 1.84 -13.85
CA ALA A 138 -2.43 1.98 -15.01
C ALA A 138 -2.70 3.44 -15.41
N GLY A 139 -2.22 4.42 -14.62
CA GLY A 139 -2.27 5.83 -14.95
C GLY A 139 -3.18 6.69 -14.07
N LYS A 140 -3.10 8.00 -14.31
CA LYS A 140 -3.75 9.02 -13.47
C LYS A 140 -5.28 8.95 -13.51
N GLU A 141 -5.90 8.69 -14.65
CA GLU A 141 -7.36 8.60 -14.75
C GLU A 141 -7.92 7.48 -13.87
N ILE A 142 -7.26 6.34 -13.85
CA ILE A 142 -7.61 5.23 -12.97
C ILE A 142 -7.41 5.63 -11.51
N HIS A 143 -6.28 6.24 -11.18
CA HIS A 143 -6.03 6.73 -9.84
C HIS A 143 -7.13 7.67 -9.36
N ASP A 144 -7.45 8.72 -10.12
CA ASP A 144 -8.45 9.73 -9.75
C ASP A 144 -9.83 9.09 -9.53
N PHE A 145 -10.26 8.21 -10.43
CA PHE A 145 -11.53 7.50 -10.31
C PHE A 145 -11.61 6.69 -9.01
N TYR A 146 -10.54 5.97 -8.66
CA TYR A 146 -10.54 5.13 -7.46
C TYR A 146 -10.36 5.93 -6.17
N ILE A 147 -9.70 7.09 -6.19
CA ILE A 147 -9.70 8.03 -5.07
C ILE A 147 -11.12 8.54 -4.78
N ASP A 148 -11.85 8.97 -5.81
CA ASP A 148 -13.25 9.40 -5.67
C ASP A 148 -14.15 8.26 -5.17
N ASN A 149 -13.93 7.05 -5.67
CA ASN A 149 -14.66 5.87 -5.21
C ASN A 149 -14.37 5.53 -3.74
N LEU A 150 -13.12 5.61 -3.32
CA LEU A 150 -12.73 5.41 -1.91
C LEU A 150 -13.38 6.46 -1.00
N ALA A 151 -13.38 7.75 -1.41
CA ALA A 151 -14.04 8.81 -0.67
C ALA A 151 -15.53 8.52 -0.42
N ARG A 152 -16.21 7.94 -1.42
CA ARG A 152 -17.60 7.50 -1.31
C ARG A 152 -17.78 6.30 -0.36
N LEU A 153 -16.79 5.38 -0.30
CA LEU A 153 -16.90 4.12 0.44
C LEU A 153 -16.47 4.23 1.91
N ILE A 154 -15.43 5.02 2.21
CA ILE A 154 -14.87 5.13 3.56
C ILE A 154 -14.96 6.53 4.16
N GLY A 155 -15.46 7.52 3.42
CA GLY A 155 -15.65 8.91 3.85
C GLY A 155 -14.65 9.88 3.22
N ASN A 156 -15.14 11.09 2.87
CA ASN A 156 -14.30 12.15 2.28
C ASN A 156 -13.20 12.64 3.22
N ASP A 157 -13.46 12.65 4.50
CA ASP A 157 -12.53 13.05 5.58
C ASP A 157 -11.38 12.07 5.79
N ARG A 158 -11.47 10.89 5.19
CA ARG A 158 -10.42 9.86 5.22
C ARG A 158 -9.51 9.86 3.99
N ILE A 159 -9.78 10.70 3.01
CA ILE A 159 -8.93 10.92 1.83
C ILE A 159 -8.23 12.28 1.98
N ILE A 160 -6.94 12.28 2.28
CA ILE A 160 -6.17 13.46 2.65
C ILE A 160 -4.89 13.64 1.83
#